data_11cb2d4b21e053dca44625cb7630766d
#
_entry.id   11cb2d4b21e053dca44625cb7630766d
#
_cell.length_a   1.000
_cell.length_b   1.000
_cell.length_c   1.000
_cell.angle_alpha   90.00
_cell.angle_beta   90.00
_cell.angle_gamma   90.00
#
_symmetry.space_group_name_H-M   'P 1'
#
loop_
_entity.id
_entity.type
_entity.pdbx_description
1 polymer ?
#
loop_
_entity_poly.entity_id
_entity_poly.type
_entity_poly.pdbx_seq_one_letter_code
_entity_poly.pdbx_strand_id
1 'polypeptide(L)'
;GETQSARESFYQQLLRQIPFPTKTAAFFLSDYFAIEAISYLGSKGIRVPADLGIAGFDDINYARLTAPKLTTIHQNMERKAELAVTELLSAIQNPIYMGREVLLDVMLIARDSI
;
A
#
# COMPACT_ATOMS: atom_id res chain seq x y z
N GLY A 1 10.65 10.77 -3.83
CA GLY A 1 9.97 9.61 -4.38
C GLY A 1 10.94 8.69 -5.08
N GLU A 2 10.63 7.42 -5.05
CA GLU A 2 11.47 6.42 -5.72
C GLU A 2 11.21 6.45 -7.22
N THR A 3 12.29 6.35 -8.01
CA THR A 3 12.18 6.21 -9.45
C THR A 3 11.71 4.79 -9.81
N GLN A 4 11.16 4.62 -11.03
CA GLN A 4 10.82 3.30 -11.55
C GLN A 4 12.03 2.36 -11.52
N SER A 5 13.20 2.85 -11.88
CA SER A 5 14.44 2.09 -11.86
C SER A 5 14.79 1.57 -10.45
N ALA A 6 14.62 2.40 -9.42
CA ALA A 6 14.86 1.98 -8.05
C ALA A 6 13.87 0.90 -7.60
N ARG A 7 12.59 1.01 -7.98
CA ARG A 7 11.59 -0.01 -7.68
C ARG A 7 11.90 -1.34 -8.38
N GLU A 8 12.25 -1.29 -9.65
CA GLU A 8 12.63 -2.50 -10.39
C GLU A 8 13.86 -3.19 -9.78
N SER A 9 14.83 -2.42 -9.32
CA SER A 9 15.99 -2.94 -8.60
C SER A 9 15.57 -3.69 -7.33
N PHE A 10 14.62 -3.14 -6.59
CA PHE A 10 14.06 -3.79 -5.40
C PHE A 10 13.35 -5.11 -5.76
N TYR A 11 12.54 -5.11 -6.82
CA TYR A 11 11.86 -6.34 -7.26
C TYR A 11 12.85 -7.40 -7.71
N GLN A 12 13.94 -7.01 -8.37
CA GLN A 12 15.02 -7.93 -8.73
C GLN A 12 15.68 -8.53 -7.49
N GLN A 13 15.85 -7.77 -6.43
CA GLN A 13 16.37 -8.28 -5.17
C GLN A 13 15.43 -9.31 -4.54
N LEU A 14 14.12 -9.07 -4.59
CA LEU A 14 13.13 -10.05 -4.13
C LEU A 14 13.23 -11.36 -4.94
N LEU A 15 13.36 -11.26 -6.26
CA LEU A 15 13.51 -12.44 -7.12
C LEU A 15 14.69 -13.33 -6.72
N ARG A 16 15.81 -12.71 -6.35
CA ARG A 16 17.01 -13.46 -5.94
C ARG A 16 16.83 -14.23 -4.65
N GLN A 17 15.89 -13.83 -3.81
CA GLN A 17 15.63 -14.45 -2.52
C GLN A 17 14.59 -15.58 -2.60
N ILE A 18 13.83 -15.65 -3.68
CA ILE A 18 12.82 -16.69 -3.89
C ILE A 18 13.49 -17.96 -4.43
N PRO A 19 13.16 -19.17 -3.89
CA PRO A 19 12.16 -19.45 -2.87
C PRO A 19 12.63 -19.10 -1.45
N PHE A 20 11.69 -18.58 -0.65
CA PHE A 20 11.97 -18.33 0.77
C PHE A 20 11.88 -19.63 1.59
N PRO A 21 12.70 -19.77 2.65
CA PRO A 21 12.69 -20.99 3.49
C PRO A 21 11.39 -21.15 4.31
N THR A 22 10.67 -20.05 4.55
CA THR A 22 9.40 -20.05 5.27
C THR A 22 8.40 -19.18 4.52
N LYS A 23 7.13 -19.31 4.87
CA LYS A 23 6.08 -18.45 4.28
C LYS A 23 6.41 -16.98 4.53
N THR A 24 6.51 -16.22 3.46
CA THR A 24 6.97 -14.81 3.48
C THR A 24 5.99 -13.94 2.71
N ALA A 25 5.83 -12.71 3.20
CA ALA A 25 5.05 -11.68 2.52
C ALA A 25 5.80 -10.35 2.49
N ALA A 26 5.58 -9.57 1.44
CA ALA A 26 6.05 -8.20 1.33
C ALA A 26 4.88 -7.24 1.56
N PHE A 27 5.09 -6.25 2.41
CA PHE A 27 4.12 -5.20 2.68
C PHE A 27 4.58 -3.89 2.02
N PHE A 28 3.71 -3.35 1.18
CA PHE A 28 3.96 -2.09 0.46
C PHE A 28 3.14 -0.97 1.09
N LEU A 29 3.72 0.20 1.22
CA LEU A 29 3.05 1.37 1.78
C LEU A 29 2.07 2.04 0.80
N SER A 30 1.88 1.46 -0.38
CA SER A 30 0.96 1.91 -1.41
C SER A 30 0.45 0.73 -2.21
N ASP A 31 -0.85 0.69 -2.47
CA ASP A 31 -1.46 -0.33 -3.34
C ASP A 31 -0.90 -0.28 -4.75
N TYR A 32 -0.61 0.92 -5.26
CA TYR A 32 -0.03 1.07 -6.60
C TYR A 32 1.27 0.29 -6.72
N PHE A 33 2.17 0.42 -5.77
CA PHE A 33 3.45 -0.29 -5.81
C PHE A 33 3.29 -1.79 -5.54
N ALA A 34 2.34 -2.16 -4.69
CA ALA A 34 2.01 -3.58 -4.49
C ALA A 34 1.52 -4.23 -5.80
N ILE A 35 0.66 -3.56 -6.53
CA ILE A 35 0.11 -4.03 -7.82
C ILE A 35 1.22 -4.09 -8.88
N GLU A 36 2.07 -3.09 -8.94
CA GLU A 36 3.24 -3.07 -9.83
C GLU A 36 4.16 -4.27 -9.55
N ALA A 37 4.42 -4.55 -8.27
CA ALA A 37 5.23 -5.69 -7.85
C ALA A 37 4.59 -7.03 -8.27
N ILE A 38 3.28 -7.19 -8.07
CA ILE A 38 2.56 -8.39 -8.51
C ILE A 38 2.73 -8.60 -10.02
N SER A 39 2.56 -7.54 -10.79
CA SER A 39 2.70 -7.57 -12.25
C SER A 39 4.14 -7.94 -12.66
N TYR A 40 5.13 -7.26 -12.08
CA TYR A 40 6.54 -7.52 -12.40
C TYR A 40 6.94 -8.95 -12.04
N LEU A 41 6.65 -9.39 -10.82
CA LEU A 41 6.99 -10.72 -10.33
C LEU A 41 6.26 -11.81 -11.14
N GLY A 42 4.98 -11.57 -11.46
CA GLY A 42 4.20 -12.47 -12.29
C GLY A 42 4.80 -12.66 -13.67
N SER A 43 5.34 -11.61 -14.29
CA SER A 43 6.04 -11.69 -15.57
C SER A 43 7.32 -12.54 -15.50
N LYS A 44 7.86 -12.74 -14.30
CA LYS A 44 9.02 -13.59 -14.04
C LYS A 44 8.65 -14.99 -13.54
N GLY A 45 7.37 -15.34 -13.58
CA GLY A 45 6.89 -16.65 -13.16
C GLY A 45 6.67 -16.83 -11.67
N ILE A 46 6.70 -15.74 -10.89
CA ILE A 46 6.47 -15.78 -9.45
C ILE A 46 4.96 -15.74 -9.18
N ARG A 47 4.50 -16.67 -8.37
CA ARG A 47 3.09 -16.78 -8.00
C ARG A 47 2.82 -16.02 -6.70
N VAL A 48 1.77 -15.22 -6.70
CA VAL A 48 1.27 -14.52 -5.50
C VAL A 48 -0.11 -15.11 -5.17
N PRO A 49 -0.34 -15.64 -3.98
CA PRO A 49 0.53 -15.65 -2.80
C PRO A 49 1.45 -16.86 -2.65
N ALA A 50 1.40 -17.82 -3.56
CA ALA A 50 2.07 -19.13 -3.35
C ALA A 50 3.58 -19.01 -3.10
N ASP A 51 4.29 -18.22 -3.90
CA ASP A 51 5.73 -18.04 -3.75
C ASP A 51 6.08 -16.86 -2.84
N LEU A 52 5.23 -15.82 -2.84
CA LEU A 52 5.38 -14.60 -2.03
C LEU A 52 4.02 -13.96 -1.85
N GLY A 53 3.63 -13.73 -0.60
CA GLY A 53 2.46 -12.92 -0.29
C GLY A 53 2.74 -11.44 -0.51
N ILE A 54 1.73 -10.66 -0.95
CA ILE A 54 1.86 -9.22 -1.13
C ILE A 54 0.66 -8.53 -0.53
N ALA A 55 0.91 -7.49 0.27
CA ALA A 55 -0.10 -6.63 0.83
C ALA A 55 0.23 -5.17 0.52
N GLY A 56 -0.81 -4.35 0.43
CA GLY A 56 -0.68 -2.93 0.16
C GLY A 56 -1.27 -2.05 1.26
N PHE A 57 -1.44 -0.79 0.94
CA PHE A 57 -2.01 0.23 1.82
C PHE A 57 -2.76 1.26 0.97
N ASP A 58 -3.94 1.65 1.35
CA ASP A 58 -4.88 2.65 0.84
C ASP A 58 -6.22 2.09 0.39
N ASP A 59 -6.31 0.87 -0.07
CA ASP A 59 -7.51 0.26 -0.65
C ASP A 59 -8.04 1.06 -1.85
N ILE A 60 -7.19 1.28 -2.83
CA ILE A 60 -7.60 1.91 -4.10
C ILE A 60 -8.53 0.98 -4.88
N ASN A 61 -9.29 1.54 -5.82
CA ASN A 61 -10.25 0.74 -6.59
C ASN A 61 -9.62 -0.45 -7.31
N TYR A 62 -8.41 -0.29 -7.82
CA TYR A 62 -7.70 -1.36 -8.53
C TYR A 62 -7.35 -2.56 -7.63
N ALA A 63 -7.29 -2.38 -6.31
CA ALA A 63 -7.01 -3.49 -5.39
C ALA A 63 -8.02 -4.64 -5.50
N ARG A 64 -9.25 -4.32 -5.89
CA ARG A 64 -10.34 -5.30 -6.08
C ARG A 64 -10.38 -5.91 -7.47
N LEU A 65 -9.63 -5.37 -8.42
CA LEU A 65 -9.71 -5.70 -9.84
C LEU A 65 -8.51 -6.52 -10.33
N THR A 66 -7.47 -6.62 -9.51
CA THR A 66 -6.26 -7.37 -9.85
C THR A 66 -6.46 -8.88 -9.67
N ALA A 67 -5.54 -9.66 -10.25
CA ALA A 67 -5.46 -11.10 -10.06
C ALA A 67 -4.04 -11.46 -9.61
N PRO A 68 -3.85 -11.81 -8.33
CA PRO A 68 -4.83 -11.94 -7.26
C PRO A 68 -5.36 -10.57 -6.80
N LYS A 69 -6.55 -10.57 -6.19
CA LYS A 69 -7.10 -9.36 -5.55
C LYS A 69 -6.23 -9.01 -4.34
N LEU A 70 -5.93 -7.73 -4.20
CA LEU A 70 -4.93 -7.25 -3.25
C LEU A 70 -5.49 -7.12 -1.84
N THR A 71 -4.87 -7.83 -0.90
CA THR A 71 -5.03 -7.59 0.53
C THR A 71 -4.38 -6.24 0.87
N THR A 72 -5.10 -5.38 1.57
CA THR A 72 -4.65 -4.01 1.82
C THR A 72 -5.25 -3.44 3.11
N ILE A 73 -4.85 -2.23 3.44
CA ILE A 73 -5.39 -1.47 4.56
C ILE A 73 -6.28 -0.37 4.00
N HIS A 74 -7.55 -0.38 4.40
CA HIS A 74 -8.51 0.66 4.02
C HIS A 74 -8.38 1.86 4.93
N GLN A 75 -8.27 3.04 4.33
CA GLN A 75 -8.37 4.34 5.00
C GLN A 75 -9.66 5.02 4.56
N ASN A 76 -10.34 5.70 5.47
CA ASN A 76 -11.43 6.58 5.10
C ASN A 76 -10.87 7.92 4.58
N MET A 77 -10.61 7.99 3.27
CA MET A 77 -9.98 9.15 2.65
C MET A 77 -10.86 10.38 2.68
N GLU A 78 -12.18 10.22 2.60
CA GLU A 78 -13.12 11.34 2.72
C GLU A 78 -13.04 11.99 4.10
N ARG A 79 -13.06 11.18 5.15
CA ARG A 79 -12.94 11.68 6.52
C ARG A 79 -11.59 12.34 6.76
N LYS A 80 -10.53 11.76 6.25
CA LYS A 80 -9.17 12.32 6.34
C LYS A 80 -9.10 13.68 5.64
N ALA A 81 -9.66 13.80 4.44
CA ALA A 81 -9.70 15.05 3.69
C ALA A 81 -10.53 16.12 4.42
N GLU A 82 -11.71 15.76 4.93
CA GLU A 82 -12.56 16.68 5.70
C GLU A 82 -11.82 17.24 6.91
N LEU A 83 -11.16 16.39 7.68
CA LEU A 83 -10.40 16.81 8.84
C LEU A 83 -9.21 17.69 8.46
N ALA A 84 -8.49 17.33 7.40
CA ALA A 84 -7.35 18.13 6.94
C ALA A 84 -7.78 19.54 6.53
N VAL A 85 -8.88 19.67 5.80
CA VAL A 85 -9.41 20.98 5.37
C VAL A 85 -9.90 21.78 6.59
N THR A 86 -10.64 21.15 7.49
CA THR A 86 -11.14 21.79 8.71
C THR A 86 -9.99 22.33 9.56
N GLU A 87 -8.95 21.55 9.79
CA GLU A 87 -7.78 21.98 10.55
C GLU A 87 -7.02 23.10 9.84
N LEU A 88 -6.87 23.02 8.53
CA LEU A 88 -6.20 24.05 7.74
C LEU A 88 -6.95 25.38 7.83
N LEU A 89 -8.28 25.37 7.68
CA LEU A 89 -9.09 26.59 7.81
C LEU A 89 -8.98 27.16 9.21
N SER A 90 -9.00 26.33 10.25
CA SER A 90 -8.80 26.79 11.63
C SER A 90 -7.43 27.45 11.79
N ALA A 91 -6.38 26.88 11.22
CA ALA A 91 -5.03 27.46 11.28
C ALA A 91 -4.93 28.81 10.57
N ILE A 92 -5.62 28.98 9.44
CA ILE A 92 -5.64 30.23 8.70
C ILE A 92 -6.41 31.32 9.45
N GLN A 93 -7.52 30.99 10.10
CA GLN A 93 -8.43 31.91 10.76
C GLN A 93 -8.01 32.29 12.17
N ASN A 94 -7.20 31.46 12.82
CA ASN A 94 -6.82 31.63 14.22
C ASN A 94 -5.30 31.79 14.33
N PRO A 95 -4.81 33.01 14.65
CA PRO A 95 -3.38 33.28 14.75
C PRO A 95 -2.68 32.55 15.91
N ILE A 96 -3.44 31.99 16.86
CA ILE A 96 -2.89 31.21 17.97
C ILE A 96 -3.16 29.73 17.82
N TYR A 97 -3.49 29.26 16.61
CA TYR A 97 -3.66 27.84 16.36
C TYR A 97 -2.36 27.06 16.62
N MET A 98 -2.44 26.06 17.47
CA MET A 98 -1.28 25.30 17.93
C MET A 98 -1.12 23.96 17.22
N GLY A 99 -2.02 23.61 16.32
CA GLY A 99 -2.04 22.31 15.70
C GLY A 99 -2.60 21.23 16.62
N ARG A 100 -2.96 20.10 16.03
CA ARG A 100 -3.32 18.88 16.77
C ARG A 100 -3.07 17.65 15.94
N GLU A 101 -2.87 16.55 16.61
CA GLU A 101 -2.79 15.23 16.01
C GLU A 101 -4.15 14.55 16.12
N VAL A 102 -4.64 14.03 15.02
CA VAL A 102 -5.89 13.26 14.97
C VAL A 102 -5.58 11.89 14.39
N LEU A 103 -5.84 10.85 15.18
CA LEU A 103 -5.68 9.46 14.72
C LEU A 103 -7.00 8.97 14.15
N LEU A 104 -6.95 8.42 12.96
CA LEU A 104 -8.08 7.78 12.29
C LEU A 104 -7.86 6.27 12.23
N ASP A 105 -8.91 5.53 12.53
CA ASP A 105 -8.87 4.08 12.43
C ASP A 105 -8.70 3.64 10.98
N VAL A 106 -7.99 2.54 10.80
CA VAL A 106 -7.85 1.86 9.52
C VAL A 106 -8.39 0.43 9.65
N MET A 107 -8.63 -0.24 8.52
CA MET A 107 -9.19 -1.57 8.51
C MET A 107 -8.41 -2.47 7.57
N LEU A 108 -8.05 -3.66 8.04
CA LEU A 108 -7.47 -4.68 7.17
C LEU A 108 -8.57 -5.26 6.27
N ILE A 109 -8.32 -5.25 4.97
CA ILE A 109 -9.17 -5.87 3.96
C ILE A 109 -8.43 -7.09 3.42
N ALA A 110 -8.77 -8.24 3.94
CA ALA A 110 -8.18 -9.50 3.50
C ALA A 110 -8.79 -9.93 2.16
N ARG A 111 -7.92 -10.15 1.17
CA ARG A 111 -8.29 -10.65 -0.15
C ARG A 111 -7.43 -11.87 -0.51
N ASP A 112 -6.94 -11.96 -1.73
CA ASP A 112 -6.33 -13.19 -2.26
C ASP A 112 -4.80 -13.17 -2.31
N SER A 113 -4.17 -12.00 -2.08
CA SER A 113 -2.73 -11.82 -2.30
C SER A 113 -1.83 -12.26 -1.14
N ILE A 114 -2.44 -12.70 -0.06
CA ILE A 114 -1.73 -13.27 1.10
C ILE A 114 -2.27 -14.64 1.45
#